data_85f6c6a8e2f42b39d584eafd55385bba
#
_entry.id   85f6c6a8e2f42b39d584eafd55385bba
#
_cell.length_a   1.000
_cell.length_b   1.000
_cell.length_c   1.000
_cell.angle_alpha   90.00
_cell.angle_beta   90.00
_cell.angle_gamma   90.00
#
_symmetry.space_group_name_H-M   'P 1'
#
loop_
_entity.id
_entity.type
_entity.pdbx_description
1 polymer ?
#
loop_
_entity_poly.entity_id
_entity_poly.type
_entity_poly.pdbx_seq_one_letter_code
_entity_poly.pdbx_strand_id
1 'polypeptide(L)'
;MADEIVQIGEARVNVTWNGQNGDLSDTVNRDAADVDIKRWVTEAVRTGTVPGISADPGADFTDFVVDRFEPNETRPWALIQCRPKTPFGIL
;
A
#
# COMPACT_ATOMS: atom_id res chain seq x y z
N MET A 1 -7.51 18.21 12.66
CA MET A 1 -8.05 18.03 11.91
C MET A 1 -7.70 17.22 11.02
N ALA A 2 -8.25 16.84 10.42
CA ALA A 2 -7.96 15.87 9.61
C ALA A 2 -7.20 16.34 8.64
N ASP A 3 -6.20 16.02 8.59
CA ASP A 3 -5.43 16.49 7.73
C ASP A 3 -5.32 15.71 6.64
N GLU A 4 -5.68 14.52 6.62
CA GLU A 4 -5.48 13.73 5.57
C GLU A 4 -6.61 13.73 4.74
N ILE A 5 -6.75 14.52 3.77
CA ILE A 5 -7.84 14.60 2.84
C ILE A 5 -7.51 13.79 1.64
N VAL A 6 -8.21 12.68 1.47
CA VAL A 6 -8.06 11.83 0.30
C VAL A 6 -9.07 12.30 -0.73
N GLN A 7 -8.59 12.79 -1.86
CA GLN A 7 -9.45 13.34 -2.91
C GLN A 7 -10.19 12.24 -3.64
N ILE A 8 -11.30 12.60 -4.27
CA ILE A 8 -11.99 11.68 -5.15
C ILE A 8 -11.02 11.26 -6.25
N GLY A 9 -10.95 9.99 -6.51
CA GLY A 9 -10.01 9.47 -7.49
C GLY A 9 -8.66 9.10 -6.92
N GLU A 10 -8.46 9.33 -5.63
CA GLU A 10 -7.21 8.94 -4.98
C GLU A 10 -7.44 7.82 -3.99
N ALA A 11 -6.41 7.12 -3.64
CA ALA A 11 -6.46 6.04 -2.68
C ALA A 11 -5.25 6.10 -1.75
N ARG A 12 -5.42 5.59 -0.55
CA ARG A 12 -4.31 5.37 0.35
C ARG A 12 -3.72 4.02 0.04
N VAL A 13 -2.43 3.87 0.21
CA VAL A 13 -1.76 2.60 -0.04
C VAL A 13 -1.22 2.07 1.28
N ASN A 14 -1.69 0.89 1.66
CA ASN A 14 -1.23 0.19 2.84
C ASN A 14 -0.28 -0.92 2.40
N VAL A 15 0.79 -1.10 3.12
CA VAL A 15 1.87 -2.02 2.75
C VAL A 15 2.18 -2.93 3.90
N THR A 16 2.34 -4.21 3.61
CA THR A 16 2.87 -5.17 4.58
C THR A 16 4.19 -5.72 4.05
N TRP A 17 5.24 -5.60 4.84
CA TRP A 17 6.55 -6.11 4.47
C TRP A 17 7.26 -6.66 5.69
N ASN A 18 7.69 -7.91 5.55
CA ASN A 18 8.52 -8.51 6.59
C ASN A 18 7.87 -8.44 7.98
N GLY A 19 6.57 -8.67 8.04
CA GLY A 19 5.82 -8.65 9.30
C GLY A 19 5.45 -7.27 9.80
N GLN A 20 5.85 -6.21 9.10
CA GLN A 20 5.52 -4.84 9.50
C GLN A 20 4.48 -4.28 8.56
N ASN A 21 3.74 -3.29 9.03
CA ASN A 21 2.65 -2.69 8.26
C ASN A 21 2.69 -1.18 8.39
N GLY A 22 2.38 -0.51 7.30
CA GLY A 22 2.32 0.95 7.31
C GLY A 22 1.68 1.46 6.04
N ASP A 23 1.44 2.76 5.99
CA ASP A 23 0.83 3.40 4.84
C ASP A 23 1.86 4.29 4.15
N LEU A 24 1.75 4.39 2.83
CA LEU A 24 2.54 5.39 2.12
C LEU A 24 2.11 6.78 2.60
N SER A 25 3.05 7.69 2.65
CA SER A 25 2.77 9.04 3.13
C SER A 25 1.83 9.80 2.21
N ASP A 26 1.91 9.52 0.91
CA ASP A 26 1.08 10.21 -0.07
C ASP A 26 0.01 9.30 -0.60
N THR A 27 -1.10 9.89 -1.05
CA THR A 27 -2.11 9.13 -1.77
C THR A 27 -1.66 8.94 -3.21
N VAL A 28 -2.32 8.03 -3.90
CA VAL A 28 -2.02 7.75 -5.31
C VAL A 28 -3.34 7.73 -6.08
N ASN A 29 -3.26 7.74 -7.39
CA ASN A 29 -4.44 7.60 -8.23
C ASN A 29 -5.03 6.22 -7.97
N ARG A 30 -6.33 6.16 -7.68
CA ARG A 30 -6.97 4.91 -7.33
C ARG A 30 -6.98 3.91 -8.48
N ASP A 31 -6.79 4.38 -9.71
CA ASP A 31 -6.75 3.51 -10.89
C ASP A 31 -5.34 3.20 -11.33
N ALA A 32 -4.34 3.54 -10.53
CA ALA A 32 -2.96 3.25 -10.88
C ALA A 32 -2.77 1.74 -11.09
N ALA A 33 -1.96 1.38 -12.07
CA ALA A 33 -1.73 -0.02 -12.38
C ALA A 33 -0.95 -0.70 -11.26
N ASP A 34 -1.14 -2.00 -11.13
CA ASP A 34 -0.44 -2.76 -10.09
C ASP A 34 1.06 -2.59 -10.18
N VAL A 35 1.61 -2.55 -11.38
CA VAL A 35 3.05 -2.41 -11.54
C VAL A 35 3.54 -1.08 -11.00
N ASP A 36 2.74 -0.04 -11.14
CA ASP A 36 3.12 1.27 -10.61
C ASP A 36 3.02 1.29 -9.10
N ILE A 37 1.97 0.67 -8.54
CA ILE A 37 1.82 0.57 -7.10
C ILE A 37 3.02 -0.15 -6.51
N LYS A 38 3.40 -1.27 -7.12
CA LYS A 38 4.54 -2.05 -6.61
C LYS A 38 5.84 -1.28 -6.70
N ARG A 39 6.01 -0.49 -7.75
CA ARG A 39 7.23 0.31 -7.90
C ARG A 39 7.32 1.37 -6.82
N TRP A 40 6.23 2.07 -6.56
CA TRP A 40 6.24 3.12 -5.53
C TRP A 40 6.44 2.54 -4.14
N VAL A 41 5.78 1.41 -3.87
CA VAL A 41 5.92 0.73 -2.59
C VAL A 41 7.35 0.25 -2.39
N THR A 42 7.94 -0.34 -3.44
CA THR A 42 9.30 -0.84 -3.37
C THR A 42 10.26 0.29 -3.02
N GLU A 43 10.13 1.41 -3.72
CA GLU A 43 11.02 2.52 -3.47
C GLU A 43 10.83 3.07 -2.06
N ALA A 44 9.60 3.19 -1.61
CA ALA A 44 9.31 3.74 -0.29
C ALA A 44 9.87 2.84 0.81
N VAL A 45 9.72 1.53 0.69
CA VAL A 45 10.24 0.62 1.71
C VAL A 45 11.77 0.59 1.67
N ARG A 46 12.35 0.60 0.47
CA ARG A 46 13.81 0.57 0.38
C ARG A 46 14.44 1.80 1.01
N THR A 47 13.79 2.95 0.89
CA THR A 47 14.33 4.19 1.44
C THR A 47 13.86 4.48 2.85
N GLY A 48 12.99 3.65 3.40
CA GLY A 48 12.54 3.83 4.78
C GLY A 48 11.56 4.96 4.98
N THR A 49 10.77 5.30 3.97
CA THR A 49 9.82 6.40 4.10
C THR A 49 8.42 5.94 4.45
N VAL A 50 8.20 4.66 4.73
CA VAL A 50 6.91 4.16 5.17
C VAL A 50 6.92 4.08 6.69
N PRO A 51 6.15 4.92 7.38
CA PRO A 51 6.10 4.82 8.84
C PRO A 51 5.64 3.42 9.26
N GLY A 52 6.32 2.83 10.21
CA GLY A 52 5.98 1.50 10.69
C GLY A 52 6.74 0.37 10.02
N ILE A 53 7.48 0.67 8.95
CA ILE A 53 8.28 -0.34 8.27
C ILE A 53 9.72 0.13 8.21
N SER A 54 10.62 -0.70 8.70
CA SER A 54 12.04 -0.39 8.67
C SER A 54 12.57 -0.39 7.24
N ALA A 55 13.49 0.50 6.95
CA ALA A 55 14.09 0.55 5.62
C ALA A 55 14.71 -0.80 5.26
N ASP A 56 14.48 -1.23 4.05
CA ASP A 56 15.02 -2.51 3.59
C ASP A 56 15.47 -2.37 2.14
N PRO A 57 16.75 -2.17 1.89
CA PRO A 57 17.22 -1.99 0.51
C PRO A 57 16.96 -3.22 -0.37
N GLY A 58 16.67 -4.36 0.22
CA GLY A 58 16.38 -5.55 -0.55
C GLY A 58 14.90 -5.82 -0.77
N ALA A 59 14.04 -4.87 -0.41
CA ALA A 59 12.60 -5.08 -0.57
C ALA A 59 12.23 -5.34 -2.03
N ASP A 60 11.35 -6.30 -2.24
CA ASP A 60 10.94 -6.69 -3.57
C ASP A 60 9.48 -7.13 -3.49
N PHE A 61 8.62 -6.44 -4.20
CA PHE A 61 7.19 -6.68 -4.15
C PHE A 61 6.65 -7.35 -5.42
N THR A 62 7.54 -7.92 -6.23
CA THR A 62 7.15 -8.53 -7.51
C THR A 62 6.03 -9.55 -7.33
N ASP A 63 6.13 -10.39 -6.31
CA ASP A 63 5.15 -11.44 -6.10
C ASP A 63 4.05 -11.07 -5.13
N PHE A 64 3.95 -9.81 -4.77
CA PHE A 64 2.91 -9.37 -3.83
C PHE A 64 1.58 -9.21 -4.54
N VAL A 65 0.53 -9.21 -3.75
CA VAL A 65 -0.84 -9.03 -4.24
C VAL A 65 -1.25 -7.60 -3.99
N VAL A 66 -1.91 -6.98 -4.97
CA VAL A 66 -2.44 -5.63 -4.83
C VAL A 66 -3.96 -5.76 -4.81
N ASP A 67 -4.56 -5.52 -3.65
CA ASP A 67 -6.00 -5.55 -3.49
C ASP A 67 -6.54 -4.12 -3.43
N ARG A 68 -7.73 -3.91 -3.94
CA ARG A 68 -8.35 -2.59 -4.00
C ARG A 68 -9.70 -2.65 -3.33
N PHE A 69 -9.98 -1.65 -2.50
CA PHE A 69 -11.21 -1.58 -1.73
C PHE A 69 -11.87 -0.24 -1.95
N GLU A 70 -13.17 -0.28 -2.25
CA GLU A 70 -13.94 0.94 -2.44
C GLU A 70 -14.19 1.65 -1.13
N PRO A 71 -14.47 2.94 -1.14
CA PRO A 71 -14.86 3.63 0.08
C PRO A 71 -16.14 3.04 0.67
N ASN A 72 -16.28 3.14 1.98
CA ASN A 72 -17.49 2.71 2.65
C ASN A 72 -17.75 3.61 3.84
N GLU A 73 -18.77 3.28 4.64
CA GLU A 73 -19.16 4.17 5.74
C GLU A 73 -18.10 4.32 6.81
N THR A 74 -17.37 3.25 7.09
CA THR A 74 -16.36 3.32 8.13
C THR A 74 -15.02 3.81 7.58
N ARG A 75 -14.84 3.77 6.30
CA ARG A 75 -13.61 4.24 5.66
C ARG A 75 -13.99 4.95 4.38
N PRO A 76 -14.19 6.26 4.44
CA PRO A 76 -14.73 7.01 3.30
C PRO A 76 -13.70 7.32 2.21
N TRP A 77 -12.63 6.58 2.11
CA TRP A 77 -11.65 6.72 1.05
C TRP A 77 -11.32 5.36 0.46
N ALA A 78 -10.85 5.36 -0.78
CA ALA A 78 -10.42 4.14 -1.43
C ALA A 78 -9.10 3.67 -0.82
N LEU A 79 -8.92 2.37 -0.74
CA LEU A 79 -7.74 1.77 -0.14
C LEU A 79 -7.13 0.78 -1.12
N ILE A 80 -5.82 0.83 -1.25
CA ILE A 80 -5.06 -0.16 -2.00
C ILE A 80 -4.15 -0.85 -1.00
N GLN A 81 -4.16 -2.17 -0.99
CA GLN A 81 -3.35 -2.92 -0.05
C GLN A 81 -2.34 -3.77 -0.80
N CYS A 82 -1.08 -3.57 -0.52
CA CYS A 82 -0.01 -4.36 -1.11
C CYS A 82 0.47 -5.32 -0.03
N ARG A 83 0.22 -6.60 -0.22
CA ARG A 83 0.49 -7.60 0.81
C ARG A 83 1.08 -8.86 0.19
N PRO A 84 1.79 -9.65 0.98
CA PRO A 84 2.34 -10.88 0.43
C PRO A 84 1.23 -11.88 0.15
N LYS A 85 1.48 -12.76 -0.81
CA LYS A 85 0.60 -13.88 -1.03
C LYS A 85 0.67 -14.76 0.20
N THR A 86 -0.48 -15.30 0.61
CA THR A 86 -0.45 -16.23 1.71
C THR A 86 0.04 -17.56 1.18
N PRO A 87 0.95 -18.19 1.87
CA PRO A 87 1.46 -19.47 1.42
C PRO A 87 0.36 -20.52 1.35
N PHE A 88 -0.68 -20.33 2.14
CA PHE A 88 -1.75 -21.27 2.17
C PHE A 88 -3.01 -20.70 1.61
N GLY A 89 -2.90 -19.83 0.65
CA GLY A 89 -4.07 -19.18 0.10
C GLY A 89 -5.06 -20.13 -0.47
N ILE A 90 -4.68 -21.37 -0.63
CA ILE A 90 -5.57 -22.32 -1.17
C ILE A 90 -6.35 -23.05 -0.13
N LEU A 91 -6.10 -22.85 1.07
CA LEU A 91 -6.77 -23.60 2.12
C LEU A 91 -8.24 -23.28 2.17
#